data_0e37261bc2888283696803b5a8211f3f
#
_entry.id   0e37261bc2888283696803b5a8211f3f
#
_cell.length_a   1.000
_cell.length_b   1.000
_cell.length_c   1.000
_cell.angle_alpha   90.00
_cell.angle_beta   90.00
_cell.angle_gamma   90.00
#
_symmetry.space_group_name_H-M   'P 1'
#
loop_
_entity.id
_entity.type
_entity.pdbx_description
1 polymer ?
#
loop_
_entity_poly.entity_id
_entity_poly.type
_entity_poly.pdbx_seq_one_letter_code
_entity_poly.pdbx_strand_id
1 'polypeptide(L)'
;TIKVQVATTGLSKVEDKYKAFIKQVIRSRKEYRGSGTPAMFTTEDALTEMLLLEDGMGRPLYADEAALARKLRVSKIVTVPEMDGRKGAKGGDLAAVIVNLSDYTVGADKGGAVSMFDDFDIDYNAMKYLIETRCSGALTTPYSAMAIEWAA
;
A
#
# COMPACT_ATOMS: atom_id res chain seq x y z
N THR A 1 10.43 -4.79 5.44
CA THR A 1 9.30 -5.06 4.52
C THR A 1 9.41 -6.46 3.95
N ILE A 2 8.32 -7.22 4.00
CA ILE A 2 8.16 -8.53 3.35
C ILE A 2 7.80 -8.27 1.88
N LYS A 3 8.56 -8.86 0.96
CA LYS A 3 8.34 -8.72 -0.50
C LYS A 3 7.67 -10.00 -1.01
N VAL A 4 6.43 -9.90 -1.43
CA VAL A 4 5.60 -11.02 -1.89
C VAL A 4 5.35 -10.87 -3.38
N GLN A 5 5.68 -11.90 -4.16
CA GLN A 5 5.29 -11.97 -5.57
C GLN A 5 4.12 -12.93 -5.77
N VAL A 6 3.17 -12.51 -6.57
CA VAL A 6 2.06 -13.34 -7.02
C VAL A 6 2.36 -13.80 -8.44
N ALA A 7 2.47 -15.11 -8.62
CA ALA A 7 2.70 -15.68 -9.95
C ALA A 7 1.50 -15.42 -10.87
N THR A 8 1.76 -14.91 -12.04
CA THR A 8 0.76 -14.66 -13.10
C THR A 8 0.86 -15.69 -14.23
N THR A 9 1.95 -16.46 -14.27
CA THR A 9 2.22 -17.44 -15.32
C THR A 9 1.16 -18.55 -15.32
N GLY A 10 0.52 -18.76 -16.48
CA GLY A 10 -0.54 -19.76 -16.65
C GLY A 10 -1.93 -19.32 -16.20
N LEU A 11 -2.10 -18.10 -15.71
CA LEU A 11 -3.40 -17.54 -15.30
C LEU A 11 -3.91 -16.62 -16.42
N SER A 12 -4.74 -17.16 -17.31
CA SER A 12 -5.29 -16.38 -18.44
C SER A 12 -6.51 -15.54 -18.08
N LYS A 13 -7.23 -15.91 -17.00
CA LYS A 13 -8.41 -15.18 -16.54
C LYS A 13 -8.04 -14.24 -15.39
N VAL A 14 -8.63 -13.04 -15.40
CA VAL A 14 -8.45 -12.02 -14.34
C VAL A 14 -8.87 -12.58 -12.99
N GLU A 15 -9.98 -13.29 -12.93
CA GLU A 15 -10.46 -13.95 -11.71
C GLU A 15 -9.45 -14.89 -11.06
N ASP A 16 -8.77 -15.72 -11.87
CA ASP A 16 -7.78 -16.66 -11.36
C ASP A 16 -6.55 -15.94 -10.79
N LYS A 17 -6.16 -14.81 -11.39
CA LYS A 17 -5.09 -13.95 -10.87
C LYS A 17 -5.45 -13.42 -9.48
N TYR A 18 -6.65 -12.87 -9.30
CA TYR A 18 -7.07 -12.34 -8.01
C TYR A 18 -7.36 -13.43 -6.96
N LYS A 19 -7.85 -14.60 -7.37
CA LYS A 19 -7.92 -15.78 -6.49
C LYS A 19 -6.53 -16.21 -6.01
N ALA A 20 -5.53 -16.22 -6.90
CA ALA A 20 -4.14 -16.51 -6.55
C ALA A 20 -3.55 -15.44 -5.63
N PHE A 21 -3.85 -14.16 -5.91
CA PHE A 21 -3.46 -13.02 -5.08
C PHE A 21 -3.94 -13.20 -3.63
N ILE A 22 -5.23 -13.41 -3.43
CA ILE A 22 -5.82 -13.59 -2.09
C ILE A 22 -5.18 -14.78 -1.36
N LYS A 23 -4.99 -15.91 -2.05
CA LYS A 23 -4.32 -17.09 -1.47
C LYS A 23 -2.89 -16.76 -1.05
N GLN A 24 -2.14 -16.04 -1.88
CA GLN A 24 -0.76 -15.68 -1.59
C GLN A 24 -0.66 -14.68 -0.42
N VAL A 25 -1.55 -13.68 -0.38
CA VAL A 25 -1.63 -12.73 0.74
C VAL A 25 -1.84 -13.49 2.05
N ILE A 26 -2.84 -14.39 2.10
CA ILE A 26 -3.14 -15.16 3.31
C ILE A 26 -1.95 -16.03 3.73
N ARG A 27 -1.25 -16.67 2.78
CA ARG A 27 -0.07 -17.49 3.07
C ARG A 27 1.09 -16.65 3.63
N SER A 28 1.32 -15.47 3.06
CA SER A 28 2.42 -14.59 3.47
C SER A 28 2.18 -13.91 4.81
N ARG A 29 0.93 -13.89 5.31
CA ARG A 29 0.59 -13.35 6.64
C ARG A 29 1.33 -14.01 7.80
N LYS A 30 1.80 -15.24 7.65
CA LYS A 30 2.62 -15.94 8.65
C LYS A 30 3.94 -15.21 8.97
N GLU A 31 4.46 -14.43 8.01
CA GLU A 31 5.72 -13.70 8.13
C GLU A 31 5.53 -12.29 8.71
N TYR A 32 4.29 -11.79 8.73
CA TYR A 32 3.97 -10.46 9.24
C TYR A 32 4.16 -10.39 10.76
N ARG A 33 4.90 -9.40 11.22
CA ARG A 33 5.22 -9.17 12.64
C ARG A 33 4.98 -7.72 13.08
N GLY A 34 4.13 -6.99 12.35
CA GLY A 34 3.73 -5.64 12.73
C GLY A 34 2.77 -5.63 13.93
N SER A 35 2.62 -4.48 14.53
CA SER A 35 1.70 -4.26 15.64
C SER A 35 0.25 -4.27 15.18
N GLY A 36 -0.65 -4.69 16.04
CA GLY A 36 -2.11 -4.62 15.85
C GLY A 36 -2.61 -5.26 14.56
N THR A 37 -3.71 -4.72 14.04
CA THR A 37 -4.32 -5.16 12.78
C THR A 37 -3.98 -4.17 11.67
N PRO A 38 -3.21 -4.57 10.64
CA PRO A 38 -2.80 -3.68 9.57
C PRO A 38 -3.97 -3.29 8.67
N ALA A 39 -3.81 -2.19 7.94
CA ALA A 39 -4.64 -1.82 6.80
C ALA A 39 -4.02 -2.34 5.50
N MET A 40 -4.84 -2.57 4.50
CA MET A 40 -4.41 -2.87 3.13
C MET A 40 -4.63 -1.63 2.26
N PHE A 41 -3.62 -1.25 1.51
CA PHE A 41 -3.66 -0.19 0.52
C PHE A 41 -3.56 -0.83 -0.86
N THR A 42 -4.46 -0.50 -1.77
CA THR A 42 -4.53 -1.08 -3.12
C THR A 42 -5.13 -0.07 -4.10
N THR A 43 -5.19 -0.41 -5.38
CA THR A 43 -5.89 0.38 -6.37
C THR A 43 -7.38 0.07 -6.37
N GLU A 44 -8.22 1.01 -6.85
CA GLU A 44 -9.67 0.81 -6.96
C GLU A 44 -10.01 -0.35 -7.90
N ASP A 45 -9.29 -0.46 -9.02
CA ASP A 45 -9.48 -1.55 -9.99
C ASP A 45 -9.22 -2.91 -9.33
N ALA A 46 -8.15 -3.03 -8.54
CA ALA A 46 -7.83 -4.27 -7.85
C ALA A 46 -8.89 -4.63 -6.79
N LEU A 47 -9.44 -3.65 -6.08
CA LEU A 47 -10.52 -3.88 -5.13
C LEU A 47 -11.78 -4.35 -5.84
N THR A 48 -12.16 -3.66 -6.92
CA THR A 48 -13.35 -4.02 -7.72
C THR A 48 -13.25 -5.45 -8.26
N GLU A 49 -12.12 -5.82 -8.85
CA GLU A 49 -11.91 -7.18 -9.36
C GLU A 49 -11.95 -8.25 -8.25
N MET A 50 -11.45 -7.93 -7.05
CA MET A 50 -11.56 -8.85 -5.91
C MET A 50 -12.99 -9.02 -5.41
N LEU A 51 -13.82 -7.97 -5.45
CA LEU A 51 -15.22 -8.04 -5.05
C LEU A 51 -16.10 -8.75 -6.09
N LEU A 52 -15.74 -8.65 -7.37
CA LEU A 52 -16.44 -9.33 -8.46
C LEU A 52 -16.10 -10.83 -8.58
N LEU A 53 -15.26 -11.38 -7.70
CA LEU A 53 -14.94 -12.80 -7.73
C LEU A 53 -16.15 -13.66 -7.43
N GLU A 54 -16.39 -14.64 -8.30
CA GLU A 54 -17.49 -15.59 -8.18
C GLU A 54 -16.99 -17.02 -7.91
N ASP A 55 -17.89 -17.83 -7.35
CA ASP A 55 -17.70 -19.27 -7.24
C ASP A 55 -18.06 -19.98 -8.56
N GLY A 56 -17.88 -21.30 -8.63
CA GLY A 56 -18.23 -22.10 -9.82
C GLY A 56 -19.74 -22.15 -10.16
N MET A 57 -20.58 -21.53 -9.33
CA MET A 57 -22.03 -21.43 -9.52
C MET A 57 -22.50 -19.99 -9.81
N GLY A 58 -21.57 -19.06 -10.04
CA GLY A 58 -21.90 -17.65 -10.31
C GLY A 58 -22.34 -16.85 -9.09
N ARG A 59 -22.00 -17.29 -7.88
CA ARG A 59 -22.32 -16.56 -6.66
C ARG A 59 -21.09 -15.77 -6.21
N PRO A 60 -21.25 -14.49 -5.76
CA PRO A 60 -20.14 -13.70 -5.27
C PRO A 60 -19.46 -14.36 -4.08
N LEU A 61 -18.14 -14.44 -4.10
CA LEU A 61 -17.35 -14.99 -2.99
C LEU A 61 -17.34 -14.07 -1.76
N TYR A 62 -17.49 -12.78 -1.96
CA TYR A 62 -17.51 -11.76 -0.92
C TYR A 62 -18.75 -10.90 -1.08
N ALA A 63 -19.56 -10.80 -0.03
CA ALA A 63 -20.80 -10.01 -0.06
C ALA A 63 -20.51 -8.51 0.00
N ASP A 64 -19.42 -8.13 0.64
CA ASP A 64 -19.00 -6.75 0.84
C ASP A 64 -17.48 -6.65 1.05
N GLU A 65 -16.99 -5.41 1.06
CA GLU A 65 -15.57 -5.12 1.35
C GLU A 65 -15.15 -5.60 2.75
N ALA A 66 -16.05 -5.53 3.73
CA ALA A 66 -15.76 -5.99 5.08
C ALA A 66 -15.56 -7.52 5.15
N ALA A 67 -16.28 -8.30 4.32
CA ALA A 67 -16.08 -9.74 4.20
C ALA A 67 -14.69 -10.05 3.61
N LEU A 68 -14.28 -9.31 2.58
CA LEU A 68 -12.95 -9.42 1.99
C LEU A 68 -11.86 -9.02 3.00
N ALA A 69 -12.01 -7.90 3.71
CA ALA A 69 -11.06 -7.45 4.72
C ALA A 69 -10.88 -8.49 5.84
N ARG A 70 -11.97 -9.07 6.33
CA ARG A 70 -11.93 -10.17 7.32
C ARG A 70 -11.19 -11.39 6.80
N LYS A 71 -11.39 -11.76 5.53
CA LYS A 71 -10.68 -12.89 4.90
C LYS A 71 -9.18 -12.63 4.80
N LEU A 72 -8.78 -11.41 4.47
CA LEU A 72 -7.39 -10.98 4.39
C LEU A 72 -6.77 -10.68 5.77
N ARG A 73 -7.56 -10.65 6.84
CA ARG A 73 -7.16 -10.30 8.20
C ARG A 73 -6.58 -8.89 8.28
N VAL A 74 -7.24 -7.95 7.63
CA VAL A 74 -6.92 -6.52 7.68
C VAL A 74 -8.05 -5.75 8.36
N SER A 75 -7.73 -4.60 8.94
CA SER A 75 -8.73 -3.73 9.61
C SER A 75 -9.66 -3.07 8.60
N LYS A 76 -9.09 -2.62 7.51
CA LYS A 76 -9.79 -1.97 6.40
C LYS A 76 -8.97 -2.09 5.12
N ILE A 77 -9.62 -1.89 4.00
CA ILE A 77 -9.00 -1.71 2.68
C ILE A 77 -9.11 -0.23 2.34
N VAL A 78 -8.07 0.35 1.80
CA VAL A 78 -8.02 1.75 1.40
C VAL A 78 -7.52 1.80 -0.04
N THR A 79 -8.28 2.46 -0.89
CA THR A 79 -7.90 2.66 -2.28
C THR A 79 -7.02 3.89 -2.43
N VAL A 80 -5.93 3.75 -3.17
CA VAL A 80 -4.91 4.79 -3.38
C VAL A 80 -4.60 4.86 -4.88
N PRO A 81 -5.14 5.88 -5.59
CA PRO A 81 -4.93 6.01 -7.03
C PRO A 81 -3.45 6.10 -7.44
N GLU A 82 -2.63 6.72 -6.60
CA GLU A 82 -1.19 6.91 -6.86
C GLU A 82 -0.38 5.61 -6.82
N MET A 83 -0.98 4.50 -6.45
CA MET A 83 -0.34 3.18 -6.50
C MET A 83 -0.34 2.59 -7.91
N ASP A 84 -1.22 3.08 -8.78
CA ASP A 84 -1.29 2.59 -10.16
C ASP A 84 0.02 2.84 -10.91
N GLY A 85 0.45 1.84 -11.69
CA GLY A 85 1.69 1.90 -12.45
C GLY A 85 2.99 1.89 -11.63
N ARG A 86 2.93 1.84 -10.31
CA ARG A 86 4.14 1.73 -9.48
C ARG A 86 4.73 0.32 -9.54
N LYS A 87 6.06 0.28 -9.62
CA LYS A 87 6.80 -0.98 -9.58
C LYS A 87 7.18 -1.35 -8.14
N GLY A 88 7.04 -2.62 -7.86
CA GLY A 88 7.50 -3.20 -6.61
C GLY A 88 9.02 -3.40 -6.57
N ALA A 89 9.52 -3.87 -5.46
CA ALA A 89 10.97 -4.03 -5.23
C ALA A 89 11.61 -5.14 -6.07
N LYS A 90 10.83 -6.02 -6.68
CA LYS A 90 11.29 -7.09 -7.57
C LYS A 90 10.96 -6.80 -9.05
N GLY A 91 10.48 -5.60 -9.34
CA GLY A 91 10.22 -5.11 -10.70
C GLY A 91 8.82 -5.36 -11.25
N GLY A 92 7.99 -6.13 -10.56
CA GLY A 92 6.58 -6.32 -10.91
C GLY A 92 5.72 -5.13 -10.54
N ASP A 93 4.51 -5.05 -11.08
CA ASP A 93 3.56 -4.02 -10.72
C ASP A 93 3.07 -4.19 -9.29
N LEU A 94 3.10 -3.10 -8.52
CA LEU A 94 2.69 -3.11 -7.12
C LEU A 94 1.16 -3.27 -7.03
N ALA A 95 0.73 -4.41 -6.51
CA ALA A 95 -0.69 -4.73 -6.38
C ALA A 95 -1.30 -4.24 -5.07
N ALA A 96 -0.58 -4.41 -3.96
CA ALA A 96 -1.05 -3.95 -2.65
C ALA A 96 0.09 -3.78 -1.65
N VAL A 97 -0.17 -2.94 -0.65
CA VAL A 97 0.69 -2.80 0.54
C VAL A 97 -0.15 -3.06 1.78
N ILE A 98 0.31 -3.96 2.64
CA ILE A 98 -0.33 -4.22 3.92
C ILE A 98 0.61 -3.76 5.03
N VAL A 99 0.18 -2.78 5.81
CA VAL A 99 0.98 -2.17 6.86
C VAL A 99 0.09 -1.62 7.97
N ASN A 100 0.58 -1.64 9.20
CA ASN A 100 0.03 -0.81 10.25
C ASN A 100 0.81 0.51 10.30
N LEU A 101 0.12 1.62 10.10
CA LEU A 101 0.76 2.95 10.08
C LEU A 101 1.41 3.31 11.43
N SER A 102 0.97 2.69 12.53
CA SER A 102 1.60 2.88 13.85
C SER A 102 3.04 2.38 13.91
N ASP A 103 3.43 1.46 13.01
CA ASP A 103 4.80 0.96 12.90
C ASP A 103 5.72 1.85 12.05
N TYR A 104 5.15 2.88 11.42
CA TYR A 104 5.88 3.85 10.61
C TYR A 104 6.15 5.11 11.42
N THR A 105 7.41 5.38 11.68
CA THR A 105 7.83 6.56 12.45
C THR A 105 8.32 7.64 11.50
N VAL A 106 7.79 8.83 11.67
CA VAL A 106 8.27 10.03 10.98
C VAL A 106 9.18 10.77 11.94
N GLY A 107 10.44 10.95 11.52
CA GLY A 107 11.41 11.80 12.18
C GLY A 107 11.49 13.14 11.48
N ALA A 108 11.53 14.23 12.24
CA ALA A 108 11.71 15.57 11.71
C ALA A 108 12.88 16.26 12.43
N ASP A 109 13.59 17.10 11.70
CA ASP A 109 14.64 17.93 12.28
C ASP A 109 14.04 18.97 13.22
N LYS A 110 14.72 19.28 14.32
CA LYS A 110 14.28 20.25 15.33
C LYS A 110 12.82 20.05 15.83
N GLY A 111 12.39 18.78 15.95
CA GLY A 111 11.03 18.47 16.42
C GLY A 111 9.92 18.85 15.45
N GLY A 112 10.20 18.98 14.15
CA GLY A 112 9.23 19.36 13.13
C GLY A 112 9.02 20.86 12.99
N ALA A 113 9.91 21.68 13.55
CA ALA A 113 9.84 23.12 13.40
C ALA A 113 9.96 23.51 11.91
N VAL A 114 9.08 24.39 11.50
CA VAL A 114 9.11 24.99 10.17
C VAL A 114 9.97 26.24 10.26
N SER A 115 11.02 26.33 9.45
CA SER A 115 11.83 27.54 9.31
C SER A 115 11.24 28.41 8.20
N MET A 116 10.99 29.67 8.51
CA MET A 116 10.54 30.66 7.54
C MET A 116 11.65 31.69 7.36
N PHE A 117 12.01 31.93 6.12
CA PHE A 117 12.98 32.95 5.73
C PHE A 117 12.27 33.91 4.78
N ASP A 118 12.53 35.18 4.94
CA ASP A 118 12.05 36.24 4.05
C ASP A 118 13.25 37.06 3.53
N ASP A 119 13.18 37.45 2.28
CA ASP A 119 14.17 38.29 1.63
C ASP A 119 13.51 39.17 0.56
N PHE A 120 14.06 40.35 0.35
CA PHE A 120 13.60 41.26 -0.68
C PHE A 120 14.39 41.06 -1.96
N ASP A 121 13.73 40.70 -3.02
CA ASP A 121 14.32 40.57 -4.34
C ASP A 121 14.25 41.88 -5.09
N ILE A 122 15.40 42.54 -5.23
CA ILE A 122 15.55 43.84 -5.90
C ILE A 122 15.27 43.72 -7.39
N ASP A 123 15.61 42.62 -8.02
CA ASP A 123 15.47 42.42 -9.48
C ASP A 123 13.99 42.35 -9.91
N TYR A 124 13.14 41.83 -9.04
CA TYR A 124 11.71 41.67 -9.32
C TYR A 124 10.82 42.59 -8.47
N ASN A 125 11.40 43.43 -7.60
CA ASN A 125 10.68 44.30 -6.67
C ASN A 125 9.58 43.54 -5.89
N ALA A 126 9.94 42.35 -5.35
CA ALA A 126 9.04 41.45 -4.68
C ALA A 126 9.65 40.89 -3.39
N MET A 127 8.80 40.60 -2.39
CA MET A 127 9.23 39.85 -1.21
C MET A 127 9.18 38.36 -1.53
N LYS A 128 10.29 37.66 -1.26
CA LYS A 128 10.39 36.20 -1.34
C LYS A 128 10.23 35.60 0.05
N TYR A 129 9.42 34.59 0.14
CA TYR A 129 9.24 33.80 1.37
C TYR A 129 9.65 32.34 1.09
N LEU A 130 10.56 31.81 1.88
CA LEU A 130 10.95 30.40 1.85
C LEU A 130 10.48 29.73 3.13
N ILE A 131 9.68 28.68 2.96
CA ILE A 131 9.25 27.82 4.06
C ILE A 131 9.94 26.47 3.91
N GLU A 132 10.76 26.11 4.89
CA GLU A 132 11.54 24.87 4.88
C GLU A 132 11.21 24.01 6.08
N THR A 133 10.98 22.71 5.80
CA THR A 133 10.94 21.68 6.82
C THR A 133 11.68 20.44 6.30
N ARG A 134 12.32 19.71 7.21
CA ARG A 134 13.01 18.48 6.90
C ARG A 134 12.39 17.34 7.67
N CYS A 135 11.90 16.34 6.96
CA CYS A 135 11.35 15.13 7.56
C CYS A 135 11.86 13.89 6.83
N SER A 136 11.90 12.79 7.55
CA SER A 136 12.20 11.47 7.03
C SER A 136 11.31 10.46 7.72
N GLY A 137 11.04 9.33 7.08
CA GLY A 137 10.21 8.30 7.69
C GLY A 137 10.74 6.91 7.42
N ALA A 138 10.56 6.04 8.39
CA ALA A 138 10.98 4.65 8.30
C ALA A 138 10.05 3.72 9.07
N LEU A 139 9.99 2.45 8.64
CA LEU A 139 9.42 1.37 9.43
C LEU A 139 10.42 0.98 10.52
N THR A 140 10.06 1.18 11.77
CA THR A 140 10.91 0.89 12.93
C THR A 140 10.89 -0.58 13.30
N THR A 141 9.78 -1.27 13.05
CA THR A 141 9.62 -2.69 13.35
C THR A 141 9.96 -3.53 12.10
N PRO A 142 10.88 -4.51 12.19
CA PRO A 142 11.15 -5.40 11.08
C PRO A 142 9.93 -6.28 10.77
N TYR A 143 9.72 -6.57 9.48
CA TYR A 143 8.58 -7.38 8.99
C TYR A 143 7.18 -6.82 9.30
N SER A 144 7.06 -5.53 9.58
CA SER A 144 5.79 -4.83 9.86
C SER A 144 5.02 -4.37 8.62
N ALA A 145 5.58 -4.55 7.43
CA ALA A 145 4.90 -4.25 6.18
C ALA A 145 5.11 -5.37 5.16
N MET A 146 4.09 -5.58 4.33
CA MET A 146 4.10 -6.52 3.20
C MET A 146 3.84 -5.72 1.93
N ALA A 147 4.75 -5.75 0.98
CA ALA A 147 4.54 -5.26 -0.38
C ALA A 147 4.25 -6.46 -1.29
N ILE A 148 3.14 -6.42 -1.97
CA ILE A 148 2.64 -7.49 -2.83
C ILE A 148 2.68 -6.98 -4.26
N GLU A 149 3.38 -7.68 -5.12
CA GLU A 149 3.56 -7.32 -6.52
C GLU A 149 3.24 -8.49 -7.43
N TRP A 150 2.77 -8.18 -8.64
CA TRP A 150 2.61 -9.18 -9.69
C TRP A 150 3.99 -9.64 -10.17
N ALA A 151 4.14 -10.93 -10.41
CA ALA A 151 5.34 -11.41 -11.06
C ALA A 151 5.40 -10.84 -12.50
N ALA A 152 6.56 -10.33 -12.87
CA ALA A 152 6.82 -9.83 -14.21
C ALA A 152 6.85 -10.98 -15.21
#